data_26c031d1f391c9d475f48fc6748f174b
#
_entry.id   26c031d1f391c9d475f48fc6748f174b
#
_cell.length_a   1.000
_cell.length_b   1.000
_cell.length_c   1.000
_cell.angle_alpha   90.00
_cell.angle_beta   90.00
_cell.angle_gamma   90.00
#
_symmetry.space_group_name_H-M   'P 1'
#
loop_
_entity.id
_entity.type
_entity.pdbx_description
1 polymer ?
#
loop_
_entity_poly.entity_id
_entity_poly.type
_entity_poly.pdbx_seq_one_letter_code
_entity_poly.pdbx_strand_id
1 'polypeptide(L)'
;MKIKEMVTSEMPRERFLSHGAKSLSNTELLAILINTGRKGFSSIDISNELLKSASNLNELKKSSINDLIKVKGIGLQKAITLKAAFELGERMGRRAENNRIKITQPSDVADYMIPTMKDLTQEHFVILLLNSKNVVIKETCVFKGTLNSSIVHPREIFSIAVRENANAIIAVHNHPSGDVTPSQEDIITTMRLKECGLILGIDLLDHIIIGDNRFTSLVEAGYFDEND
;
A
#
# COMPACT_ATOMS: atom_id res chain seq x y z
N MET A 1 18.17 29.56 15.59
CA MET A 1 16.90 30.34 15.60
C MET A 1 16.03 29.79 16.71
N LYS A 2 15.55 30.64 17.63
CA LYS A 2 14.66 30.15 18.72
C LYS A 2 13.26 29.89 18.12
N ILE A 3 12.60 28.78 18.48
CA ILE A 3 11.21 28.48 18.04
C ILE A 3 10.27 29.67 18.38
N LYS A 4 10.54 30.44 19.46
CA LYS A 4 9.80 31.65 19.79
C LYS A 4 9.92 32.81 18.80
N GLU A 5 10.85 32.75 17.85
CA GLU A 5 11.08 33.76 16.82
C GLU A 5 10.46 33.35 15.46
N MET A 6 9.90 32.15 15.36
CA MET A 6 9.12 31.73 14.20
C MET A 6 7.71 32.31 14.28
N VAL A 7 7.15 32.66 13.13
CA VAL A 7 5.72 32.98 13.02
C VAL A 7 4.95 31.75 13.51
N THR A 8 3.92 31.93 14.32
CA THR A 8 3.19 30.81 14.96
C THR A 8 2.74 29.77 13.96
N SER A 9 2.33 30.18 12.75
CA SER A 9 1.91 29.30 11.65
C SER A 9 3.04 28.42 11.06
N GLU A 10 4.30 28.71 11.36
CA GLU A 10 5.48 27.97 10.85
C GLU A 10 6.01 26.95 11.89
N MET A 11 5.43 26.89 13.08
CA MET A 11 5.84 25.90 14.07
C MET A 11 5.42 24.48 13.63
N PRO A 12 6.25 23.45 13.89
CA PRO A 12 5.99 22.09 13.40
C PRO A 12 4.59 21.53 13.73
N ARG A 13 4.06 21.84 14.92
CA ARG A 13 2.73 21.37 15.34
C ARG A 13 1.60 22.09 14.60
N GLU A 14 1.70 23.38 14.42
CA GLU A 14 0.73 24.19 13.69
C GLU A 14 0.74 23.80 12.21
N ARG A 15 1.91 23.57 11.62
CA ARG A 15 2.03 23.04 10.26
C ARG A 15 1.44 21.65 10.14
N PHE A 16 1.65 20.78 11.14
CA PHE A 16 1.03 19.46 11.17
C PHE A 16 -0.50 19.56 11.15
N LEU A 17 -1.08 20.46 11.97
CA LEU A 17 -2.52 20.64 12.06
C LEU A 17 -3.13 21.24 10.79
N SER A 18 -2.44 22.18 10.14
CA SER A 18 -2.94 22.89 8.98
C SER A 18 -2.69 22.16 7.65
N HIS A 19 -1.59 21.42 7.51
CA HIS A 19 -1.15 20.81 6.25
C HIS A 19 -0.94 19.30 6.33
N GLY A 20 -1.11 18.69 7.50
CA GLY A 20 -0.93 17.27 7.74
C GLY A 20 0.53 16.80 7.79
N ALA A 21 0.75 15.57 8.25
CA ALA A 21 2.08 15.00 8.49
C ALA A 21 2.97 14.96 7.23
N LYS A 22 2.39 14.74 6.05
CA LYS A 22 3.13 14.61 4.79
C LYS A 22 3.85 15.91 4.36
N SER A 23 3.44 17.05 4.85
CA SER A 23 4.05 18.35 4.55
C SER A 23 5.28 18.66 5.39
N LEU A 24 5.56 17.88 6.44
CA LEU A 24 6.65 18.11 7.37
C LEU A 24 7.92 17.38 6.95
N SER A 25 9.05 18.04 7.17
CA SER A 25 10.37 17.42 7.06
C SER A 25 10.65 16.43 8.19
N ASN A 26 11.62 15.54 8.01
CA ASN A 26 12.07 14.62 9.06
C ASN A 26 12.51 15.36 10.35
N THR A 27 13.16 16.53 10.19
CA THR A 27 13.55 17.39 11.33
C THR A 27 12.32 17.84 12.12
N GLU A 28 11.27 18.28 11.45
CA GLU A 28 10.05 18.76 12.09
C GLU A 28 9.29 17.64 12.79
N LEU A 29 9.18 16.46 12.15
CA LEU A 29 8.57 15.27 12.76
C LEU A 29 9.33 14.83 14.03
N LEU A 30 10.67 14.80 13.97
CA LEU A 30 11.50 14.51 15.14
C LEU A 30 11.33 15.59 16.22
N ALA A 31 11.23 16.87 15.85
CA ALA A 31 11.03 17.97 16.80
C ALA A 31 9.69 17.85 17.55
N ILE A 32 8.64 17.35 16.88
CA ILE A 32 7.35 17.04 17.52
C ILE A 32 7.50 15.94 18.57
N LEU A 33 8.22 14.85 18.24
CA LEU A 33 8.46 13.72 19.15
C LEU A 33 9.35 14.10 20.34
N ILE A 34 10.39 14.90 20.11
CA ILE A 34 11.29 15.43 21.15
C ILE A 34 10.57 16.40 22.07
N ASN A 35 9.55 17.08 21.57
CA ASN A 35 8.65 17.99 22.25
C ASN A 35 9.31 19.27 22.79
N THR A 36 10.36 19.16 23.62
CA THR A 36 10.99 20.30 24.31
C THR A 36 12.46 20.43 23.94
N GLY A 37 12.92 21.66 23.77
CA GLY A 37 14.33 21.98 23.62
C GLY A 37 15.11 21.88 24.93
N ARG A 38 16.30 22.48 24.92
CA ARG A 38 17.12 22.76 26.12
C ARG A 38 17.51 24.24 26.14
N LYS A 39 18.11 24.72 27.22
CA LYS A 39 18.54 26.14 27.30
C LYS A 39 19.39 26.51 26.09
N GLY A 40 18.90 27.47 25.30
CA GLY A 40 19.57 27.98 24.08
C GLY A 40 19.36 27.16 22.81
N PHE A 41 18.70 25.99 22.85
CA PHE A 41 18.46 25.13 21.70
C PHE A 41 17.00 24.70 21.64
N SER A 42 16.38 24.87 20.49
CA SER A 42 15.02 24.40 20.23
C SER A 42 14.95 22.89 20.03
N SER A 43 13.75 22.32 19.98
CA SER A 43 13.58 20.92 19.58
C SER A 43 13.98 20.69 18.13
N ILE A 44 13.85 21.68 17.25
CA ILE A 44 14.33 21.64 15.85
C ILE A 44 15.85 21.55 15.82
N ASP A 45 16.55 22.38 16.62
CA ASP A 45 18.03 22.33 16.66
C ASP A 45 18.53 20.97 17.14
N ILE A 46 17.88 20.38 18.17
CA ILE A 46 18.21 19.04 18.67
C ILE A 46 17.94 17.98 17.61
N SER A 47 16.84 18.10 16.84
CA SER A 47 16.50 17.18 15.75
C SER A 47 17.54 17.22 14.63
N ASN A 48 18.03 18.40 14.28
CA ASN A 48 19.10 18.57 13.33
C ASN A 48 20.41 17.93 13.81
N GLU A 49 20.76 18.10 15.09
CA GLU A 49 21.94 17.44 15.69
C GLU A 49 21.79 15.90 15.65
N LEU A 50 20.63 15.35 15.93
CA LEU A 50 20.35 13.92 15.83
C LEU A 50 20.51 13.41 14.40
N LEU A 51 19.93 14.08 13.41
CA LEU A 51 20.06 13.66 12.00
C LEU A 51 21.50 13.77 11.49
N LYS A 52 22.26 14.79 11.94
CA LYS A 52 23.69 14.90 11.61
C LYS A 52 24.52 13.77 12.21
N SER A 53 24.20 13.31 13.42
CA SER A 53 24.93 12.23 14.09
C SER A 53 24.72 10.87 13.45
N ALA A 54 23.58 10.66 12.77
CA ALA A 54 23.17 9.36 12.24
C ALA A 54 23.11 9.29 10.70
N SER A 55 23.50 10.34 9.98
CA SER A 55 23.48 10.46 8.52
C SER A 55 22.08 10.39 7.87
N ASN A 56 21.16 9.58 8.37
CA ASN A 56 19.78 9.45 7.91
C ASN A 56 18.87 8.81 8.97
N LEU A 57 17.53 8.77 8.72
CA LEU A 57 16.56 8.19 9.64
C LEU A 57 16.76 6.69 9.91
N ASN A 58 17.22 5.93 8.90
CA ASN A 58 17.43 4.49 9.08
C ASN A 58 18.60 4.21 10.02
N GLU A 59 19.67 4.98 9.92
CA GLU A 59 20.80 4.88 10.84
C GLU A 59 20.42 5.40 12.25
N LEU A 60 19.63 6.46 12.32
CA LEU A 60 19.09 6.95 13.61
C LEU A 60 18.23 5.89 14.31
N LYS A 61 17.40 5.17 13.56
CA LYS A 61 16.61 4.04 14.08
C LYS A 61 17.50 2.94 14.69
N LYS A 62 18.63 2.62 14.04
CA LYS A 62 19.58 1.60 14.51
C LYS A 62 20.38 2.04 15.75
N SER A 63 20.49 3.35 16.00
CA SER A 63 21.24 3.89 17.14
C SER A 63 20.75 3.31 18.46
N SER A 64 21.66 3.00 19.37
CA SER A 64 21.33 2.56 20.73
C SER A 64 20.79 3.73 21.56
N ILE A 65 20.10 3.43 22.67
CA ILE A 65 19.68 4.47 23.63
C ILE A 65 20.90 5.25 24.11
N ASN A 66 22.03 4.57 24.38
CA ASN A 66 23.26 5.21 24.83
C ASN A 66 23.84 6.19 23.78
N ASP A 67 23.71 5.85 22.47
CA ASP A 67 24.16 6.76 21.41
C ASP A 67 23.25 7.99 21.30
N LEU A 68 21.94 7.80 21.40
CA LEU A 68 20.98 8.91 21.38
C LEU A 68 21.20 9.90 22.53
N ILE A 69 21.52 9.41 23.73
CA ILE A 69 21.77 10.25 24.91
C ILE A 69 23.06 11.08 24.79
N LYS A 70 24.02 10.68 23.94
CA LYS A 70 25.22 11.50 23.66
C LYS A 70 24.88 12.83 23.02
N VAL A 71 23.73 12.92 22.35
CA VAL A 71 23.26 14.18 21.73
C VAL A 71 22.74 15.10 22.84
N LYS A 72 23.37 16.27 22.99
CA LYS A 72 22.99 17.24 24.03
C LYS A 72 21.54 17.70 23.87
N GLY A 73 20.73 17.42 24.90
CA GLY A 73 19.30 17.74 24.95
C GLY A 73 18.39 16.51 24.76
N ILE A 74 18.98 15.35 24.49
CA ILE A 74 18.31 14.05 24.53
C ILE A 74 18.66 13.38 25.86
N GLY A 75 17.70 13.34 26.77
CA GLY A 75 17.78 12.51 27.99
C GLY A 75 17.13 11.15 27.73
N LEU A 76 17.21 10.27 28.73
CA LEU A 76 16.68 8.90 28.68
C LEU A 76 15.22 8.87 28.20
N GLN A 77 14.37 9.76 28.73
CA GLN A 77 12.95 9.82 28.37
C GLN A 77 12.74 10.06 26.85
N LYS A 78 13.45 11.05 26.28
CA LYS A 78 13.34 11.39 24.86
C LYS A 78 13.91 10.26 23.97
N ALA A 79 15.01 9.64 24.39
CA ALA A 79 15.59 8.51 23.70
C ALA A 79 14.60 7.32 23.64
N ILE A 80 13.91 7.01 24.75
CA ILE A 80 12.88 5.98 24.80
C ILE A 80 11.70 6.33 23.89
N THR A 81 11.22 7.57 23.91
CA THR A 81 10.12 8.02 23.02
C THR A 81 10.47 7.83 21.56
N LEU A 82 11.68 8.21 21.14
CA LEU A 82 12.14 8.03 19.76
C LEU A 82 12.22 6.54 19.39
N LYS A 83 12.81 5.71 20.25
CA LYS A 83 12.93 4.27 20.02
C LYS A 83 11.54 3.59 19.93
N ALA A 84 10.60 4.00 20.79
CA ALA A 84 9.23 3.49 20.77
C ALA A 84 8.51 3.89 19.46
N ALA A 85 8.68 5.14 19.00
CA ALA A 85 8.11 5.60 17.74
C ALA A 85 8.68 4.84 16.52
N PHE A 86 10.00 4.60 16.50
CA PHE A 86 10.63 3.79 15.44
C PHE A 86 10.15 2.34 15.46
N GLU A 87 10.03 1.73 16.62
CA GLU A 87 9.53 0.35 16.78
C GLU A 87 8.08 0.23 16.31
N LEU A 88 7.20 1.18 16.67
CA LEU A 88 5.81 1.18 16.19
C LEU A 88 5.75 1.30 14.67
N GLY A 89 6.53 2.21 14.08
CA GLY A 89 6.62 2.36 12.63
C GLY A 89 7.10 1.07 11.94
N GLU A 90 8.06 0.37 12.55
CA GLU A 90 8.55 -0.92 12.04
C GLU A 90 7.50 -2.02 12.11
N ARG A 91 6.79 -2.14 13.23
CA ARG A 91 5.68 -3.13 13.37
C ARG A 91 4.56 -2.86 12.37
N MET A 92 4.23 -1.60 12.13
CA MET A 92 3.25 -1.24 11.09
C MET A 92 3.74 -1.63 9.69
N GLY A 93 5.01 -1.38 9.38
CA GLY A 93 5.63 -1.78 8.11
C GLY A 93 5.70 -3.29 7.93
N ARG A 94 6.16 -4.03 8.96
CA ARG A 94 6.21 -5.50 8.92
C ARG A 94 4.83 -6.14 8.76
N ARG A 95 3.79 -5.57 9.36
CA ARG A 95 2.43 -6.07 9.19
C ARG A 95 1.93 -5.87 7.77
N ALA A 96 2.32 -4.78 7.12
CA ALA A 96 2.02 -4.53 5.71
C ALA A 96 2.82 -5.46 4.77
N GLU A 97 4.05 -5.85 5.12
CA GLU A 97 4.86 -6.78 4.34
C GLU A 97 4.46 -8.26 4.56
N ASN A 98 4.16 -8.64 5.80
CA ASN A 98 3.75 -10.02 6.13
C ASN A 98 2.35 -10.38 5.61
N ASN A 99 1.51 -9.40 5.29
CA ASN A 99 0.20 -9.61 4.66
C ASN A 99 0.26 -9.58 3.12
N ARG A 100 1.44 -9.38 2.51
CA ARG A 100 1.57 -9.44 1.05
C ARG A 100 1.66 -10.88 0.62
N ILE A 101 0.57 -11.37 0.01
CA ILE A 101 0.52 -12.70 -0.54
C ILE A 101 1.33 -12.77 -1.84
N LYS A 102 2.10 -13.83 -2.03
CA LYS A 102 2.74 -14.17 -3.31
C LYS A 102 1.84 -15.14 -4.05
N ILE A 103 1.51 -14.80 -5.28
CA ILE A 103 0.69 -15.64 -6.14
C ILE A 103 1.62 -16.51 -7.00
N THR A 104 1.43 -17.82 -6.92
CA THR A 104 2.18 -18.82 -7.69
C THR A 104 1.25 -19.70 -8.53
N GLN A 105 0.00 -19.79 -8.15
CA GLN A 105 -1.05 -20.58 -8.78
C GLN A 105 -2.43 -19.94 -8.52
N PRO A 106 -3.46 -20.26 -9.33
CA PRO A 106 -4.80 -19.68 -9.17
C PRO A 106 -5.43 -19.90 -7.80
N SER A 107 -5.17 -21.03 -7.14
CA SER A 107 -5.67 -21.32 -5.81
C SER A 107 -5.15 -20.34 -4.74
N ASP A 108 -3.95 -19.76 -4.90
CA ASP A 108 -3.44 -18.76 -3.97
C ASP A 108 -4.33 -17.49 -3.98
N VAL A 109 -4.85 -17.13 -5.17
CA VAL A 109 -5.80 -16.03 -5.33
C VAL A 109 -7.15 -16.38 -4.71
N ALA A 110 -7.62 -17.59 -4.96
CA ALA A 110 -8.89 -18.06 -4.42
C ALA A 110 -8.87 -18.10 -2.89
N ASP A 111 -7.83 -18.67 -2.28
CA ASP A 111 -7.66 -18.74 -0.81
C ASP A 111 -7.61 -17.33 -0.18
N TYR A 112 -7.05 -16.38 -0.89
CA TYR A 112 -6.97 -15.00 -0.44
C TYR A 112 -8.31 -14.26 -0.57
N MET A 113 -9.04 -14.45 -1.67
CA MET A 113 -10.22 -13.65 -2.01
C MET A 113 -11.56 -14.27 -1.59
N ILE A 114 -11.69 -15.61 -1.52
CA ILE A 114 -12.92 -16.29 -1.11
C ILE A 114 -13.44 -15.78 0.24
N PRO A 115 -12.61 -15.63 1.31
CA PRO A 115 -13.10 -15.17 2.60
C PRO A 115 -13.79 -13.80 2.59
N THR A 116 -13.43 -12.96 1.63
CA THR A 116 -13.96 -11.58 1.52
C THR A 116 -15.06 -11.44 0.47
N MET A 117 -15.16 -12.37 -0.50
CA MET A 117 -16.05 -12.22 -1.65
C MET A 117 -17.22 -13.20 -1.67
N LYS A 118 -17.13 -14.36 -1.02
CA LYS A 118 -18.15 -15.45 -1.11
C LYS A 118 -19.54 -15.05 -0.64
N ASP A 119 -19.62 -14.18 0.39
CA ASP A 119 -20.89 -13.78 1.02
C ASP A 119 -21.44 -12.46 0.46
N LEU A 120 -20.83 -11.91 -0.59
CA LEU A 120 -21.29 -10.68 -1.21
C LEU A 120 -22.56 -10.90 -2.02
N THR A 121 -23.57 -10.08 -1.76
CA THR A 121 -24.89 -10.16 -2.41
C THR A 121 -24.95 -9.46 -3.78
N GLN A 122 -23.88 -8.74 -4.14
CA GLN A 122 -23.70 -8.10 -5.43
C GLN A 122 -22.37 -8.53 -6.04
N GLU A 123 -22.26 -8.49 -7.36
CA GLU A 123 -20.99 -8.71 -8.05
C GLU A 123 -20.02 -7.58 -7.71
N HIS A 124 -18.80 -7.94 -7.38
CA HIS A 124 -17.67 -7.03 -7.17
C HIS A 124 -16.55 -7.45 -8.12
N PHE A 125 -16.07 -6.50 -8.89
CA PHE A 125 -14.91 -6.70 -9.74
C PHE A 125 -13.68 -6.07 -9.08
N VAL A 126 -12.73 -6.91 -8.70
CA VAL A 126 -11.53 -6.57 -7.95
C VAL A 126 -10.30 -6.81 -8.82
N ILE A 127 -9.33 -5.92 -8.74
CA ILE A 127 -8.02 -6.10 -9.38
C ILE A 127 -6.96 -6.24 -8.29
N LEU A 128 -6.19 -7.30 -8.38
CA LEU A 128 -4.96 -7.48 -7.65
C LEU A 128 -3.80 -6.96 -8.48
N LEU A 129 -3.08 -5.97 -7.99
CA LEU A 129 -1.88 -5.42 -8.61
C LEU A 129 -0.66 -6.17 -8.09
N LEU A 130 0.21 -6.61 -8.97
CA LEU A 130 1.37 -7.46 -8.65
C LEU A 130 2.69 -6.76 -9.01
N ASN A 131 3.71 -6.99 -8.21
CA ASN A 131 5.08 -6.63 -8.57
C ASN A 131 5.74 -7.73 -9.42
N SER A 132 7.00 -7.51 -9.84
CA SER A 132 7.78 -8.46 -10.67
C SER A 132 8.08 -9.82 -10.02
N LYS A 133 7.72 -10.00 -8.74
CA LYS A 133 7.84 -11.27 -8.00
C LYS A 133 6.48 -11.94 -7.77
N ASN A 134 5.43 -11.46 -8.44
CA ASN A 134 4.04 -11.88 -8.28
C ASN A 134 3.52 -11.72 -6.84
N VAL A 135 4.02 -10.71 -6.12
CA VAL A 135 3.52 -10.36 -4.79
C VAL A 135 2.44 -9.29 -4.95
N VAL A 136 1.29 -9.48 -4.33
CA VAL A 136 0.19 -8.50 -4.31
C VAL A 136 0.66 -7.23 -3.63
N ILE A 137 0.71 -6.12 -4.37
CA ILE A 137 1.09 -4.80 -3.84
C ILE A 137 -0.12 -3.96 -3.49
N LYS A 138 -1.26 -4.22 -4.15
CA LYS A 138 -2.53 -3.53 -3.89
C LYS A 138 -3.71 -4.36 -4.38
N GLU A 139 -4.80 -4.27 -3.65
CA GLU A 139 -6.13 -4.75 -4.02
C GLU A 139 -7.05 -3.55 -4.22
N THR A 140 -7.85 -3.55 -5.28
CA THR A 140 -8.78 -2.46 -5.56
C THR A 140 -10.08 -2.99 -6.17
N CYS A 141 -11.19 -2.74 -5.50
CA CYS A 141 -12.51 -2.97 -6.09
C CYS A 141 -12.80 -1.83 -7.08
N VAL A 142 -12.91 -2.18 -8.36
CA VAL A 142 -13.12 -1.21 -9.44
C VAL A 142 -14.58 -1.08 -9.86
N PHE A 143 -15.38 -2.10 -9.54
CA PHE A 143 -16.81 -2.08 -9.85
C PHE A 143 -17.63 -2.87 -8.83
N LYS A 144 -18.89 -2.43 -8.62
CA LYS A 144 -19.89 -3.12 -7.80
C LYS A 144 -21.25 -3.04 -8.51
N GLY A 145 -21.95 -4.17 -8.62
CA GLY A 145 -23.24 -4.28 -9.28
C GLY A 145 -23.21 -5.40 -10.33
N THR A 146 -24.22 -5.46 -11.22
CA THR A 146 -24.25 -6.46 -12.29
C THR A 146 -23.17 -6.16 -13.33
N LEU A 147 -22.30 -7.12 -13.58
CA LEU A 147 -21.20 -6.98 -14.54
C LEU A 147 -21.77 -6.79 -15.95
N ASN A 148 -21.36 -5.71 -16.59
CA ASN A 148 -21.60 -5.48 -18.02
C ASN A 148 -20.27 -5.04 -18.63
N SER A 149 -19.89 -5.66 -19.74
CA SER A 149 -18.63 -5.39 -20.47
C SER A 149 -18.41 -3.92 -20.82
N SER A 150 -19.47 -3.10 -20.84
CA SER A 150 -19.38 -1.64 -21.04
C SER A 150 -19.03 -0.85 -19.77
N ILE A 151 -19.06 -1.43 -18.59
CA ILE A 151 -18.85 -0.74 -17.31
C ILE A 151 -17.41 -0.90 -16.82
N VAL A 152 -16.78 -2.06 -17.06
CA VAL A 152 -15.37 -2.29 -16.69
C VAL A 152 -14.48 -1.73 -17.78
N HIS A 153 -14.05 -0.47 -17.60
CA HIS A 153 -13.17 0.19 -18.57
C HIS A 153 -11.69 -0.12 -18.29
N PRO A 154 -10.96 -0.69 -19.28
CA PRO A 154 -9.52 -0.93 -19.13
C PRO A 154 -8.75 0.31 -18.69
N ARG A 155 -9.13 1.49 -19.17
CA ARG A 155 -8.52 2.77 -18.81
C ARG A 155 -8.49 3.00 -17.29
N GLU A 156 -9.57 2.66 -16.57
CA GLU A 156 -9.64 2.88 -15.12
C GLU A 156 -8.72 1.91 -14.37
N ILE A 157 -8.73 0.64 -14.78
CA ILE A 157 -7.87 -0.40 -14.22
C ILE A 157 -6.40 -0.06 -14.43
N PHE A 158 -6.01 0.16 -15.68
CA PHE A 158 -4.61 0.38 -16.02
C PHE A 158 -4.09 1.75 -15.54
N SER A 159 -4.95 2.77 -15.37
CA SER A 159 -4.54 4.02 -14.74
C SER A 159 -4.09 3.81 -13.28
N ILE A 160 -4.74 2.89 -12.57
CA ILE A 160 -4.35 2.51 -11.21
C ILE A 160 -3.06 1.69 -11.27
N ALA A 161 -2.97 0.70 -12.15
CA ALA A 161 -1.82 -0.18 -12.30
C ALA A 161 -0.53 0.60 -12.63
N VAL A 162 -0.59 1.57 -13.55
CA VAL A 162 0.53 2.46 -13.90
C VAL A 162 0.94 3.32 -12.71
N ARG A 163 -0.01 3.94 -12.00
CA ARG A 163 0.27 4.79 -10.83
C ARG A 163 0.94 4.04 -9.69
N GLU A 164 0.57 2.78 -9.50
CA GLU A 164 1.13 1.91 -8.45
C GLU A 164 2.39 1.16 -8.91
N ASN A 165 2.86 1.40 -10.15
CA ASN A 165 3.99 0.70 -10.77
C ASN A 165 3.82 -0.83 -10.73
N ALA A 166 2.62 -1.32 -11.03
CA ALA A 166 2.34 -2.75 -11.12
C ALA A 166 3.05 -3.36 -12.34
N ASN A 167 3.61 -4.56 -12.18
CA ASN A 167 4.20 -5.33 -13.27
C ASN A 167 3.16 -6.20 -13.99
N ALA A 168 2.16 -6.65 -13.24
CA ALA A 168 1.06 -7.45 -13.75
C ALA A 168 -0.21 -7.23 -12.91
N ILE A 169 -1.34 -7.70 -13.42
CA ILE A 169 -2.62 -7.68 -12.72
C ILE A 169 -3.27 -9.06 -12.74
N ILE A 170 -4.12 -9.34 -11.76
CA ILE A 170 -5.09 -10.43 -11.78
C ILE A 170 -6.47 -9.82 -11.57
N ALA A 171 -7.44 -10.20 -12.41
CA ALA A 171 -8.83 -9.85 -12.23
C ALA A 171 -9.52 -10.90 -11.35
N VAL A 172 -10.40 -10.47 -10.45
CA VAL A 172 -11.20 -11.36 -9.61
C VAL A 172 -12.61 -10.80 -9.52
N HIS A 173 -13.63 -11.60 -9.75
CA HIS A 173 -14.99 -11.21 -9.43
C HIS A 173 -15.78 -12.35 -8.82
N ASN A 174 -16.85 -12.02 -8.09
CA ASN A 174 -17.74 -13.00 -7.52
C ASN A 174 -19.06 -13.08 -8.27
N HIS A 175 -19.61 -14.30 -8.34
CA HIS A 175 -20.98 -14.57 -8.74
C HIS A 175 -21.84 -14.81 -7.49
N PRO A 176 -22.78 -13.91 -7.13
CA PRO A 176 -23.68 -14.11 -5.99
C PRO A 176 -24.57 -15.34 -6.10
N SER A 177 -24.74 -15.89 -7.32
CA SER A 177 -25.47 -17.15 -7.56
C SER A 177 -24.72 -18.39 -7.05
N GLY A 178 -23.42 -18.27 -6.78
CA GLY A 178 -22.55 -19.41 -6.45
C GLY A 178 -22.07 -20.21 -7.67
N ASP A 179 -22.56 -19.94 -8.88
CA ASP A 179 -22.10 -20.57 -10.12
C ASP A 179 -20.81 -19.87 -10.60
N VAL A 180 -19.74 -20.64 -10.74
CA VAL A 180 -18.41 -20.14 -11.16
C VAL A 180 -18.16 -20.29 -12.68
N THR A 181 -19.21 -20.65 -13.45
CA THR A 181 -19.13 -20.73 -14.90
C THR A 181 -18.97 -19.33 -15.49
N PRO A 182 -17.93 -19.05 -16.32
CA PRO A 182 -17.74 -17.75 -16.95
C PRO A 182 -18.92 -17.38 -17.86
N SER A 183 -19.43 -16.17 -17.74
CA SER A 183 -20.36 -15.62 -18.71
C SER A 183 -19.64 -15.13 -19.97
N GLN A 184 -20.40 -14.87 -21.04
CA GLN A 184 -19.82 -14.28 -22.24
C GLN A 184 -19.23 -12.88 -21.99
N GLU A 185 -19.84 -12.10 -21.11
CA GLU A 185 -19.37 -10.78 -20.70
C GLU A 185 -18.03 -10.87 -19.93
N ASP A 186 -17.84 -11.90 -19.12
CA ASP A 186 -16.57 -12.14 -18.41
C ASP A 186 -15.46 -12.42 -19.39
N ILE A 187 -15.71 -13.27 -20.38
CA ILE A 187 -14.74 -13.62 -21.42
C ILE A 187 -14.37 -12.38 -22.26
N ILE A 188 -15.36 -11.61 -22.72
CA ILE A 188 -15.12 -10.39 -23.50
C ILE A 188 -14.31 -9.36 -22.68
N THR A 189 -14.69 -9.18 -21.41
CA THR A 189 -13.97 -8.25 -20.52
C THR A 189 -12.53 -8.70 -20.31
N THR A 190 -12.31 -9.99 -20.11
CA THR A 190 -10.98 -10.58 -19.95
C THR A 190 -10.10 -10.35 -21.17
N MET A 191 -10.61 -10.61 -22.37
CA MET A 191 -9.86 -10.40 -23.61
C MET A 191 -9.48 -8.93 -23.80
N ARG A 192 -10.40 -8.02 -23.57
CA ARG A 192 -10.11 -6.56 -23.63
C ARG A 192 -9.03 -6.13 -22.65
N LEU A 193 -9.04 -6.68 -21.42
CA LEU A 193 -8.00 -6.41 -20.43
C LEU A 193 -6.66 -6.99 -20.84
N LYS A 194 -6.64 -8.23 -21.37
CA LYS A 194 -5.44 -8.89 -21.88
C LYS A 194 -4.78 -8.06 -23.00
N GLU A 195 -5.55 -7.66 -24.02
CA GLU A 195 -5.07 -6.81 -25.12
C GLU A 195 -4.49 -5.48 -24.64
N CYS A 196 -5.22 -4.79 -23.77
CA CYS A 196 -4.75 -3.52 -23.20
C CYS A 196 -3.49 -3.70 -22.35
N GLY A 197 -3.41 -4.76 -21.56
CA GLY A 197 -2.24 -5.11 -20.75
C GLY A 197 -1.01 -5.35 -21.59
N LEU A 198 -1.14 -6.10 -22.68
CA LEU A 198 -0.05 -6.37 -23.63
C LEU A 198 0.51 -5.07 -24.24
N ILE A 199 -0.37 -4.12 -24.62
CA ILE A 199 0.06 -2.82 -25.17
C ILE A 199 0.82 -1.99 -24.14
N LEU A 200 0.40 -2.05 -22.86
CA LEU A 200 0.95 -1.23 -21.77
C LEU A 200 2.16 -1.89 -21.08
N GLY A 201 2.48 -3.14 -21.40
CA GLY A 201 3.52 -3.91 -20.71
C GLY A 201 3.14 -4.26 -19.26
N ILE A 202 1.84 -4.41 -18.96
CA ILE A 202 1.29 -4.81 -17.68
C ILE A 202 0.37 -6.01 -17.92
N ASP A 203 0.89 -7.20 -17.76
CA ASP A 203 0.18 -8.43 -18.15
C ASP A 203 -1.04 -8.69 -17.26
N LEU A 204 -2.16 -9.12 -17.86
CA LEU A 204 -3.23 -9.80 -17.15
C LEU A 204 -2.84 -11.27 -17.01
N LEU A 205 -2.46 -11.70 -15.78
CA LEU A 205 -2.00 -13.07 -15.54
C LEU A 205 -3.14 -14.07 -15.46
N ASP A 206 -4.29 -13.68 -14.91
CA ASP A 206 -5.47 -14.54 -14.81
C ASP A 206 -6.73 -13.70 -14.55
N HIS A 207 -7.89 -14.34 -14.71
CA HIS A 207 -9.18 -13.87 -14.26
C HIS A 207 -9.87 -14.97 -13.46
N ILE A 208 -10.11 -14.72 -12.17
CA ILE A 208 -10.67 -15.69 -11.23
C ILE A 208 -12.14 -15.34 -10.93
N ILE A 209 -13.02 -16.30 -11.13
CA ILE A 209 -14.43 -16.17 -10.76
C ILE A 209 -14.65 -16.93 -9.46
N ILE A 210 -15.27 -16.28 -8.46
CA ILE A 210 -15.55 -16.85 -7.14
C ILE A 210 -17.06 -17.03 -6.96
N GLY A 211 -17.46 -18.23 -6.50
CA GLY A 211 -18.84 -18.54 -6.13
C GLY A 211 -18.86 -19.48 -4.95
N ASP A 212 -19.48 -19.08 -3.82
CA ASP A 212 -19.43 -19.77 -2.53
C ASP A 212 -17.98 -20.05 -2.09
N ASN A 213 -17.63 -21.34 -1.95
CA ASN A 213 -16.25 -21.78 -1.65
C ASN A 213 -15.56 -22.42 -2.86
N ARG A 214 -15.97 -22.06 -4.08
CA ARG A 214 -15.43 -22.55 -5.36
C ARG A 214 -14.89 -21.39 -6.16
N PHE A 215 -14.01 -21.71 -7.11
CA PHE A 215 -13.50 -20.73 -8.07
C PHE A 215 -13.27 -21.38 -9.43
N THR A 216 -13.18 -20.54 -10.45
CA THR A 216 -12.71 -20.88 -11.80
C THR A 216 -11.60 -19.91 -12.19
N SER A 217 -10.48 -20.44 -12.66
CA SER A 217 -9.45 -19.69 -13.36
C SER A 217 -9.73 -19.74 -14.85
N LEU A 218 -9.80 -18.58 -15.51
CA LEU A 218 -10.02 -18.54 -16.95
C LEU A 218 -8.79 -19.00 -17.72
N VAL A 219 -7.60 -18.87 -17.17
CA VAL A 219 -6.36 -19.43 -17.76
C VAL A 219 -6.41 -20.96 -17.72
N GLU A 220 -6.69 -21.57 -16.56
CA GLU A 220 -6.76 -23.03 -16.43
C GLU A 220 -7.92 -23.63 -17.24
N ALA A 221 -9.00 -22.88 -17.41
CA ALA A 221 -10.15 -23.27 -18.22
C ALA A 221 -9.93 -23.08 -19.75
N GLY A 222 -8.77 -22.56 -20.15
CA GLY A 222 -8.40 -22.41 -21.58
C GLY A 222 -9.00 -21.19 -22.27
N TYR A 223 -9.56 -20.22 -21.52
CA TYR A 223 -10.14 -19.00 -22.12
C TYR A 223 -9.10 -17.92 -22.45
N PHE A 224 -7.82 -18.12 -22.12
CA PHE A 224 -6.73 -17.21 -22.46
C PHE A 224 -6.02 -17.61 -23.76
N ASP A 225 -6.22 -18.82 -24.26
CA ASP A 225 -5.71 -19.23 -25.55
C ASP A 225 -6.60 -18.61 -26.64
N GLU A 226 -6.00 -17.89 -27.57
CA GLU A 226 -6.69 -17.42 -28.76
C GLU A 226 -7.15 -18.66 -29.54
N ASN A 227 -8.46 -18.87 -29.61
CA ASN A 227 -8.99 -19.68 -30.68
C ASN A 227 -8.76 -18.91 -31.97
N ASP A 228 -8.01 -19.52 -32.90
CA ASP A 228 -7.69 -19.12 -34.28
C ASP A 228 -8.74 -18.29 -35.01
#